data_a6fc030aa524732be401b2cf6aec2a0b
#
_entry.id   a6fc030aa524732be401b2cf6aec2a0b
#
_cell.length_a   1.000
_cell.length_b   1.000
_cell.length_c   1.000
_cell.angle_alpha   90.00
_cell.angle_beta   90.00
_cell.angle_gamma   90.00
#
_symmetry.space_group_name_H-M   'P 1'
#
loop_
_entity.id
_entity.type
_entity.pdbx_description
1 polymer ?
#
loop_
_entity_poly.entity_id
_entity_poly.type
_entity_poly.pdbx_seq_one_letter_code
_entity_poly.pdbx_strand_id
1 'polypeptide(L)'
;EQTIPQNIRSVEELDLDPPMSEARYLEHIQKLGRKNKTYRSYIGLGYYNNILPGVIQRNILENPGWYTAYTPYQAEISQGRLEALFNFQTLITDLTSMEITNASLLDEGTAAAEAMTMSYQCRKKVKRETDSNIFLVSDKCFPQTIDVIKTRASSIGIDIKIIPHNEFVFNEQVFGAIIQYPEKHGFVQDYSRLIEDAHKNDCLITVAADLLSLAVLKPPGEFGADI
;
A
#
# COMPACT_ATOMS: atom_id res chain seq x y z
N GLU A 1 13.01 32.16 -26.90
CA GLU A 1 14.48 32.32 -26.91
C GLU A 1 14.99 33.27 -25.82
N GLN A 2 14.19 34.24 -25.35
CA GLN A 2 14.59 35.22 -24.33
C GLN A 2 14.46 34.73 -22.89
N THR A 3 13.76 33.60 -22.65
CA THR A 3 13.46 33.09 -21.31
C THR A 3 14.57 32.26 -20.70
N ILE A 4 15.51 31.75 -21.52
CA ILE A 4 16.65 30.93 -21.05
C ILE A 4 17.93 31.75 -21.21
N PRO A 5 18.66 32.07 -20.11
CA PRO A 5 19.95 32.72 -20.19
C PRO A 5 20.92 31.92 -21.06
N GLN A 6 21.71 32.64 -21.91
CA GLN A 6 22.62 31.97 -22.86
C GLN A 6 23.67 31.11 -22.22
N ASN A 7 24.14 31.46 -21.02
CA ASN A 7 25.18 30.74 -20.28
C ASN A 7 24.75 29.38 -19.71
N ILE A 8 23.45 29.11 -19.69
CA ILE A 8 22.88 27.81 -19.22
C ILE A 8 22.12 27.09 -20.33
N ARG A 9 22.05 27.64 -21.51
CA ARG A 9 21.36 27.06 -22.67
C ARG A 9 22.20 25.96 -23.28
N SER A 10 21.69 24.73 -23.26
CA SER A 10 22.27 23.64 -24.03
C SER A 10 21.94 23.86 -25.51
N VAL A 11 22.96 23.75 -26.34
CA VAL A 11 22.85 23.82 -27.82
C VAL A 11 23.09 22.44 -28.46
N GLU A 12 23.40 21.43 -27.63
CA GLU A 12 23.60 20.06 -28.10
C GLU A 12 22.22 19.43 -28.41
N GLU A 13 22.11 18.83 -29.56
CA GLU A 13 20.95 18.03 -29.92
C GLU A 13 20.93 16.76 -29.06
N LEU A 14 19.74 16.34 -28.64
CA LEU A 14 19.58 15.09 -27.91
C LEU A 14 19.88 13.91 -28.84
N ASP A 15 20.71 12.98 -28.39
CA ASP A 15 20.97 11.72 -29.09
C ASP A 15 19.77 10.77 -28.92
N LEU A 16 18.76 10.96 -29.75
CA LEU A 16 17.52 10.21 -29.75
C LEU A 16 17.35 9.47 -31.07
N ASP A 17 16.78 8.29 -31.00
CA ASP A 17 16.35 7.57 -32.17
C ASP A 17 15.36 8.39 -33.02
N PRO A 18 15.36 8.25 -34.35
CA PRO A 18 14.42 8.94 -35.22
C PRO A 18 12.96 8.54 -34.89
N PRO A 19 12.00 9.46 -35.06
CA PRO A 19 10.60 9.19 -34.76
C PRO A 19 10.04 8.06 -35.62
N MET A 20 9.18 7.23 -35.01
CA MET A 20 8.47 6.18 -35.69
C MET A 20 7.03 6.60 -36.00
N SER A 21 6.49 6.12 -37.15
CA SER A 21 5.04 6.17 -37.36
C SER A 21 4.34 5.23 -36.37
N GLU A 22 3.06 5.51 -36.06
CA GLU A 22 2.26 4.69 -35.16
C GLU A 22 2.29 3.19 -35.54
N ALA A 23 2.10 2.87 -36.82
CA ALA A 23 2.15 1.50 -37.31
C ALA A 23 3.49 0.81 -37.04
N ARG A 24 4.61 1.50 -37.28
CA ARG A 24 5.96 0.97 -37.03
C ARG A 24 6.22 0.82 -35.54
N TYR A 25 5.72 1.75 -34.72
CA TYR A 25 5.83 1.66 -33.27
C TYR A 25 5.06 0.45 -32.72
N LEU A 26 3.83 0.23 -33.15
CA LEU A 26 3.03 -0.94 -32.77
C LEU A 26 3.70 -2.26 -33.15
N GLU A 27 4.26 -2.36 -34.39
CA GLU A 27 5.04 -3.53 -34.78
C GLU A 27 6.27 -3.73 -33.89
N HIS A 28 6.97 -2.63 -33.55
CA HIS A 28 8.15 -2.68 -32.69
C HIS A 28 7.79 -3.19 -31.28
N ILE A 29 6.75 -2.64 -30.67
CA ILE A 29 6.27 -3.06 -29.35
C ILE A 29 5.81 -4.52 -29.35
N GLN A 30 5.11 -4.96 -30.40
CA GLN A 30 4.73 -6.38 -30.55
C GLN A 30 5.96 -7.30 -30.65
N LYS A 31 6.99 -6.89 -31.40
CA LYS A 31 8.25 -7.66 -31.47
C LYS A 31 8.95 -7.72 -30.10
N LEU A 32 8.97 -6.64 -29.35
CA LEU A 32 9.48 -6.64 -27.97
C LEU A 32 8.65 -7.56 -27.07
N GLY A 33 7.35 -7.45 -27.13
CA GLY A 33 6.42 -8.26 -26.33
C GLY A 33 6.64 -9.77 -26.56
N ARG A 34 6.89 -10.19 -27.82
CA ARG A 34 7.17 -11.60 -28.18
C ARG A 34 8.48 -12.14 -27.62
N LYS A 35 9.40 -11.30 -27.15
CA LYS A 35 10.62 -11.75 -26.46
C LYS A 35 10.35 -12.22 -25.03
N ASN A 36 9.23 -11.81 -24.44
CA ASN A 36 8.82 -12.29 -23.11
C ASN A 36 8.30 -13.72 -23.22
N LYS A 37 8.65 -14.52 -22.23
CA LYS A 37 8.14 -15.87 -22.08
C LYS A 37 7.10 -15.87 -20.95
N THR A 38 5.92 -16.39 -21.24
CA THR A 38 4.86 -16.52 -20.25
C THR A 38 5.04 -17.84 -19.48
N TYR A 39 5.18 -17.75 -18.18
CA TYR A 39 5.28 -18.90 -17.28
C TYR A 39 4.14 -18.86 -16.26
N ARG A 40 3.83 -20.03 -15.69
CA ARG A 40 2.99 -20.08 -14.50
C ARG A 40 3.80 -19.53 -13.32
N SER A 41 3.32 -18.47 -12.69
CA SER A 41 4.01 -17.83 -11.56
C SER A 41 3.76 -18.60 -10.27
N TYR A 42 4.83 -18.82 -9.51
CA TYR A 42 4.82 -19.38 -8.16
C TYR A 42 5.69 -18.53 -7.21
N ILE A 43 5.82 -17.24 -7.50
CA ILE A 43 6.62 -16.31 -6.69
C ILE A 43 6.06 -16.20 -5.28
N GLY A 44 4.73 -16.22 -5.12
CA GLY A 44 4.09 -15.96 -3.83
C GLY A 44 4.27 -14.51 -3.39
N LEU A 45 4.46 -14.27 -2.08
CA LEU A 45 4.79 -12.96 -1.51
C LEU A 45 3.76 -11.85 -1.82
N GLY A 46 2.49 -12.20 -1.98
CA GLY A 46 1.42 -11.27 -2.35
C GLY A 46 1.24 -11.07 -3.86
N TYR A 47 2.12 -11.64 -4.72
CA TYR A 47 2.05 -11.50 -6.18
C TYR A 47 1.26 -12.67 -6.79
N TYR A 48 -0.06 -12.61 -6.70
CA TYR A 48 -0.98 -13.60 -7.23
C TYR A 48 -1.66 -13.08 -8.50
N ASN A 49 -1.96 -14.00 -9.42
CA ASN A 49 -2.73 -13.68 -10.61
C ASN A 49 -4.19 -13.43 -10.24
N ASN A 50 -4.78 -12.40 -10.85
CA ASN A 50 -6.19 -12.09 -10.74
C ASN A 50 -6.91 -12.42 -12.04
N ILE A 51 -8.19 -12.80 -11.93
CA ILE A 51 -9.07 -12.96 -13.08
C ILE A 51 -9.81 -11.64 -13.26
N LEU A 52 -9.49 -10.93 -14.34
CA LEU A 52 -10.14 -9.66 -14.67
C LEU A 52 -11.43 -9.92 -15.46
N PRO A 53 -12.62 -9.55 -14.94
CA PRO A 53 -13.86 -9.61 -15.73
C PRO A 53 -13.79 -8.69 -16.95
N GLY A 54 -14.24 -9.19 -18.12
CA GLY A 54 -14.17 -8.42 -19.38
C GLY A 54 -14.95 -7.10 -19.33
N VAL A 55 -16.01 -7.02 -18.52
CA VAL A 55 -16.77 -5.78 -18.33
C VAL A 55 -15.93 -4.71 -17.61
N ILE A 56 -15.10 -5.09 -16.63
CA ILE A 56 -14.21 -4.17 -15.92
C ILE A 56 -13.08 -3.74 -16.85
N GLN A 57 -12.49 -4.67 -17.59
CA GLN A 57 -11.48 -4.35 -18.58
C GLN A 57 -11.97 -3.26 -19.55
N ARG A 58 -13.11 -3.51 -20.20
CA ARG A 58 -13.67 -2.60 -21.22
C ARG A 58 -14.11 -1.26 -20.63
N ASN A 59 -14.84 -1.26 -19.52
CA ASN A 59 -15.54 -0.07 -19.05
C ASN A 59 -14.69 0.78 -18.10
N ILE A 60 -13.65 0.23 -17.52
CA ILE A 60 -12.74 0.94 -16.59
C ILE A 60 -11.35 1.07 -17.21
N LEU A 61 -10.65 -0.05 -17.46
CA LEU A 61 -9.25 -0.02 -17.85
C LEU A 61 -9.03 0.52 -19.27
N GLU A 62 -9.94 0.26 -20.20
CA GLU A 62 -9.87 0.73 -21.59
C GLU A 62 -10.60 2.07 -21.82
N ASN A 63 -11.29 2.59 -20.81
CA ASN A 63 -12.05 3.83 -20.95
C ASN A 63 -11.15 5.06 -20.68
N PRO A 64 -10.94 5.94 -21.68
CA PRO A 64 -10.08 7.11 -21.53
C PRO A 64 -10.56 8.11 -20.48
N GLY A 65 -11.83 8.08 -20.07
CA GLY A 65 -12.35 8.84 -18.94
C GLY A 65 -11.70 8.44 -17.61
N TRP A 66 -11.20 7.20 -17.49
CA TRP A 66 -10.54 6.69 -16.28
C TRP A 66 -9.01 6.75 -16.36
N TYR A 67 -8.39 6.33 -17.46
CA TYR A 67 -6.93 6.32 -17.57
C TYR A 67 -6.33 7.68 -17.99
N THR A 68 -6.75 8.76 -17.38
CA THR A 68 -6.19 10.09 -17.61
C THR A 68 -5.22 10.47 -16.50
N ALA A 69 -4.17 11.22 -16.86
CA ALA A 69 -3.21 11.76 -15.90
C ALA A 69 -3.76 12.91 -15.05
N TYR A 70 -5.00 13.36 -15.31
CA TYR A 70 -5.61 14.48 -14.60
C TYR A 70 -5.90 14.12 -13.13
N THR A 71 -5.35 14.89 -12.21
CA THR A 71 -5.64 14.78 -10.79
C THR A 71 -6.89 15.61 -10.45
N PRO A 72 -7.87 15.07 -9.68
CA PRO A 72 -9.15 15.73 -9.44
C PRO A 72 -9.06 16.84 -8.37
N TYR A 73 -8.22 17.85 -8.58
CA TYR A 73 -8.13 18.99 -7.67
C TYR A 73 -9.34 19.89 -7.69
N GLN A 74 -10.03 19.98 -8.84
CA GLN A 74 -11.20 20.82 -9.03
C GLN A 74 -12.45 19.96 -9.07
N ALA A 75 -13.26 20.06 -8.03
CA ALA A 75 -14.49 19.26 -7.87
C ALA A 75 -15.46 19.48 -9.04
N GLU A 76 -15.54 20.73 -9.55
CA GLU A 76 -16.44 21.11 -10.64
C GLU A 76 -16.18 20.33 -11.94
N ILE A 77 -14.91 19.98 -12.20
CA ILE A 77 -14.50 19.25 -13.42
C ILE A 77 -14.46 17.76 -13.18
N SER A 78 -14.31 17.31 -11.93
CA SER A 78 -13.97 15.93 -11.56
C SER A 78 -15.03 15.26 -10.70
N GLN A 79 -16.29 15.70 -10.72
CA GLN A 79 -17.37 15.20 -9.86
C GLN A 79 -17.53 13.67 -9.93
N GLY A 80 -17.56 13.08 -11.12
CA GLY A 80 -17.68 11.63 -11.28
C GLY A 80 -16.49 10.84 -10.73
N ARG A 81 -15.27 11.41 -10.74
CA ARG A 81 -14.10 10.79 -10.12
C ARG A 81 -14.12 10.89 -8.62
N LEU A 82 -14.59 12.01 -8.06
CA LEU A 82 -14.77 12.17 -6.63
C LEU A 82 -15.81 11.19 -6.11
N GLU A 83 -16.92 11.00 -6.82
CA GLU A 83 -17.92 9.99 -6.50
C GLU A 83 -17.31 8.58 -6.50
N ALA A 84 -16.48 8.26 -7.49
CA ALA A 84 -15.78 6.97 -7.54
C ALA A 84 -14.81 6.77 -6.36
N LEU A 85 -14.10 7.82 -5.92
CA LEU A 85 -13.27 7.77 -4.73
C LEU A 85 -14.09 7.50 -3.47
N PHE A 86 -15.24 8.14 -3.30
CA PHE A 86 -16.14 7.87 -2.18
C PHE A 86 -16.68 6.44 -2.21
N ASN A 87 -17.06 5.94 -3.39
CA ASN A 87 -17.50 4.56 -3.55
C ASN A 87 -16.38 3.57 -3.18
N PHE A 88 -15.14 3.86 -3.59
CA PHE A 88 -13.97 3.06 -3.18
C PHE A 88 -13.78 3.06 -1.67
N GLN A 89 -13.83 4.23 -1.02
CA GLN A 89 -13.70 4.34 0.44
C GLN A 89 -14.80 3.54 1.15
N THR A 90 -16.04 3.64 0.71
CA THR A 90 -17.16 2.86 1.26
C THR A 90 -16.92 1.36 1.10
N LEU A 91 -16.50 0.92 -0.08
CA LEU A 91 -16.18 -0.49 -0.35
C LEU A 91 -15.09 -1.01 0.60
N ILE A 92 -14.03 -0.24 0.83
CA ILE A 92 -12.94 -0.66 1.72
C ILE A 92 -13.41 -0.71 3.18
N THR A 93 -14.16 0.28 3.66
CA THR A 93 -14.74 0.23 5.02
C THR A 93 -15.65 -0.98 5.21
N ASP A 94 -16.49 -1.29 4.23
CA ASP A 94 -17.39 -2.44 4.30
C ASP A 94 -16.62 -3.78 4.31
N LEU A 95 -15.58 -3.92 3.49
CA LEU A 95 -14.77 -5.14 3.43
C LEU A 95 -13.91 -5.35 4.68
N THR A 96 -13.38 -4.28 5.25
CA THR A 96 -12.46 -4.34 6.39
C THR A 96 -13.16 -4.22 7.73
N SER A 97 -14.41 -3.80 7.77
CA SER A 97 -15.16 -3.42 8.98
C SER A 97 -14.45 -2.31 9.79
N MET A 98 -13.68 -1.47 9.12
CA MET A 98 -13.07 -0.27 9.72
C MET A 98 -14.07 0.90 9.66
N GLU A 99 -13.94 1.87 10.59
CA GLU A 99 -14.88 3.02 10.64
C GLU A 99 -14.66 4.02 9.51
N ILE A 100 -13.43 4.22 9.12
CA ILE A 100 -13.03 5.17 8.06
C ILE A 100 -11.92 4.57 7.21
N THR A 101 -11.82 5.05 5.97
CA THR A 101 -10.68 4.78 5.11
C THR A 101 -10.26 6.05 4.36
N ASN A 102 -8.99 6.12 3.96
CA ASN A 102 -8.53 7.09 2.97
C ASN A 102 -8.87 6.60 1.54
N ALA A 103 -8.47 7.36 0.51
CA ALA A 103 -8.72 6.93 -0.86
C ALA A 103 -7.81 5.74 -1.24
N SER A 104 -6.50 5.94 -1.24
CA SER A 104 -5.49 4.90 -1.47
C SER A 104 -4.09 5.44 -1.25
N LEU A 105 -3.13 4.54 -1.07
CA LEU A 105 -1.71 4.84 -1.07
C LEU A 105 -1.04 4.17 -2.28
N LEU A 106 0.27 4.39 -2.46
CA LEU A 106 0.99 3.91 -3.63
C LEU A 106 0.98 2.37 -3.74
N ASP A 107 1.31 1.71 -2.63
CA ASP A 107 1.39 0.25 -2.54
C ASP A 107 1.24 -0.24 -1.09
N GLU A 108 1.21 -1.55 -0.90
CA GLU A 108 1.10 -2.19 0.41
C GLU A 108 2.23 -1.79 1.36
N GLY A 109 3.49 -1.82 0.89
CA GLY A 109 4.64 -1.47 1.72
C GLY A 109 4.59 -0.02 2.21
N THR A 110 4.21 0.90 1.33
CA THR A 110 4.00 2.31 1.68
C THR A 110 2.85 2.47 2.66
N ALA A 111 1.73 1.78 2.44
CA ALA A 111 0.59 1.82 3.36
C ALA A 111 0.97 1.33 4.76
N ALA A 112 1.70 0.23 4.86
CA ALA A 112 2.19 -0.30 6.13
C ALA A 112 3.15 0.67 6.84
N ALA A 113 4.04 1.35 6.10
CA ALA A 113 4.94 2.34 6.65
C ALA A 113 4.21 3.63 7.10
N GLU A 114 3.18 4.05 6.37
CA GLU A 114 2.31 5.16 6.79
C GLU A 114 1.49 4.79 8.03
N ALA A 115 0.97 3.56 8.12
CA ALA A 115 0.27 3.07 9.30
C ALA A 115 1.16 3.09 10.55
N MET A 116 2.43 2.66 10.43
CA MET A 116 3.43 2.80 11.50
C MET A 116 3.61 4.27 11.92
N THR A 117 3.78 5.17 10.95
CA THR A 117 3.97 6.61 11.21
C THR A 117 2.74 7.21 11.89
N MET A 118 1.54 6.84 11.45
CA MET A 118 0.27 7.27 12.03
C MET A 118 0.15 6.75 13.46
N SER A 119 0.43 5.46 13.70
CA SER A 119 0.45 4.88 15.05
C SER A 119 1.39 5.64 15.99
N TYR A 120 2.58 6.01 15.50
CA TYR A 120 3.55 6.79 16.26
C TYR A 120 3.03 8.18 16.64
N GLN A 121 2.37 8.86 15.71
CA GLN A 121 1.81 10.20 15.94
C GLN A 121 0.55 10.16 16.82
N CYS A 122 -0.27 9.12 16.68
CA CYS A 122 -1.51 8.94 17.45
C CYS A 122 -1.30 8.31 18.83
N ARG A 123 -0.04 8.08 19.26
CA ARG A 123 0.26 7.54 20.59
C ARG A 123 -0.49 8.28 21.69
N LYS A 124 -1.03 7.53 22.66
CA LYS A 124 -1.61 8.12 23.86
C LYS A 124 -0.59 8.94 24.64
N LYS A 125 -1.07 9.87 25.47
CA LYS A 125 -0.22 10.77 26.25
C LYS A 125 0.84 10.01 27.06
N VAL A 126 0.47 8.92 27.73
CA VAL A 126 1.38 8.09 28.52
C VAL A 126 2.56 7.55 27.68
N LYS A 127 2.30 7.11 26.45
CA LYS A 127 3.33 6.61 25.53
C LYS A 127 4.26 7.72 25.01
N ARG A 128 3.77 8.96 24.90
CA ARG A 128 4.59 10.12 24.54
C ARG A 128 5.49 10.53 25.69
N GLU A 129 5.00 10.48 26.93
CA GLU A 129 5.76 10.81 28.15
C GLU A 129 6.88 9.80 28.43
N THR A 130 6.72 8.54 28.05
CA THR A 130 7.75 7.49 28.15
C THR A 130 8.67 7.42 26.93
N ASP A 131 8.48 8.31 25.97
CA ASP A 131 9.20 8.33 24.67
C ASP A 131 9.21 6.97 23.95
N SER A 132 8.06 6.28 23.96
CA SER A 132 7.93 4.97 23.31
C SER A 132 8.21 5.09 21.81
N ASN A 133 9.22 4.39 21.32
CA ASN A 133 9.67 4.44 19.93
C ASN A 133 9.82 3.07 19.27
N ILE A 134 9.40 1.99 19.96
CA ILE A 134 9.50 0.64 19.40
C ILE A 134 8.21 0.28 18.68
N PHE A 135 8.35 -0.18 17.42
CA PHE A 135 7.28 -0.78 16.64
C PHE A 135 7.60 -2.25 16.37
N LEU A 136 6.66 -3.14 16.71
CA LEU A 136 6.82 -4.58 16.48
C LEU A 136 6.31 -4.94 15.08
N VAL A 137 7.08 -5.74 14.37
CA VAL A 137 6.73 -6.20 13.03
C VAL A 137 6.75 -7.73 13.03
N SER A 138 5.65 -8.35 12.62
CA SER A 138 5.62 -9.80 12.48
C SER A 138 6.61 -10.25 11.41
N ASP A 139 7.42 -11.25 11.72
CA ASP A 139 8.30 -11.93 10.77
C ASP A 139 7.51 -12.63 9.65
N LYS A 140 6.18 -12.72 9.79
CA LYS A 140 5.25 -13.27 8.82
C LYS A 140 4.69 -12.24 7.83
N CYS A 141 5.02 -10.97 7.97
CA CYS A 141 4.77 -9.96 6.93
C CYS A 141 5.63 -10.24 5.69
N PHE A 142 5.24 -9.72 4.55
CA PHE A 142 6.03 -9.85 3.33
C PHE A 142 7.38 -9.14 3.47
N PRO A 143 8.47 -9.73 2.97
CA PRO A 143 9.81 -9.14 3.09
C PRO A 143 9.93 -7.72 2.55
N GLN A 144 9.33 -7.46 1.38
CA GLN A 144 9.31 -6.13 0.76
C GLN A 144 8.60 -5.10 1.63
N THR A 145 7.50 -5.48 2.29
CA THR A 145 6.77 -4.61 3.22
C THR A 145 7.64 -4.28 4.44
N ILE A 146 8.30 -5.29 5.00
CA ILE A 146 9.25 -5.11 6.13
C ILE A 146 10.37 -4.13 5.75
N ASP A 147 10.92 -4.23 4.55
CA ASP A 147 12.04 -3.37 4.13
C ASP A 147 11.60 -1.91 3.92
N VAL A 148 10.39 -1.67 3.43
CA VAL A 148 9.83 -0.31 3.35
C VAL A 148 9.59 0.28 4.74
N ILE A 149 9.02 -0.51 5.67
CA ILE A 149 8.83 -0.10 7.08
C ILE A 149 10.18 0.29 7.71
N LYS A 150 11.23 -0.54 7.59
CA LYS A 150 12.57 -0.23 8.10
C LYS A 150 13.14 1.07 7.54
N THR A 151 13.00 1.25 6.23
CA THR A 151 13.50 2.44 5.55
C THR A 151 12.82 3.70 6.08
N ARG A 152 11.51 3.67 6.23
CA ARG A 152 10.76 4.79 6.80
C ARG A 152 11.11 5.03 8.27
N ALA A 153 11.17 3.99 9.07
CA ALA A 153 11.47 4.04 10.49
C ALA A 153 12.82 4.69 10.78
N SER A 154 13.86 4.32 10.00
CA SER A 154 15.22 4.85 10.17
C SER A 154 15.30 6.36 10.01
N SER A 155 14.45 6.96 9.17
CA SER A 155 14.45 8.41 8.93
C SER A 155 13.79 9.23 10.02
N ILE A 156 13.00 8.62 10.90
CA ILE A 156 12.20 9.28 11.94
C ILE A 156 12.50 8.77 13.36
N GLY A 157 13.55 7.94 13.51
CA GLY A 157 14.04 7.46 14.81
C GLY A 157 13.15 6.42 15.49
N ILE A 158 12.38 5.63 14.70
CA ILE A 158 11.59 4.52 15.22
C ILE A 158 12.44 3.25 15.19
N ASP A 159 12.46 2.52 16.31
CA ASP A 159 13.12 1.23 16.44
C ASP A 159 12.18 0.10 15.99
N ILE A 160 12.62 -0.68 15.02
CA ILE A 160 11.86 -1.83 14.49
C ILE A 160 12.35 -3.12 15.12
N LYS A 161 11.44 -3.90 15.70
CA LYS A 161 11.70 -5.27 16.16
C LYS A 161 10.91 -6.25 15.33
N ILE A 162 11.61 -7.08 14.53
CA ILE A 162 11.02 -8.11 13.69
C ILE A 162 11.12 -9.44 14.42
N ILE A 163 10.00 -9.94 14.89
CA ILE A 163 9.88 -11.17 15.67
C ILE A 163 8.58 -11.89 15.33
N PRO A 164 8.45 -13.19 15.66
CA PRO A 164 7.17 -13.89 15.57
C PRO A 164 6.10 -13.18 16.39
N HIS A 165 4.89 -13.06 15.87
CA HIS A 165 3.80 -12.34 16.55
C HIS A 165 3.40 -12.96 17.90
N ASN A 166 3.62 -14.25 18.10
CA ASN A 166 3.41 -14.94 19.38
C ASN A 166 4.47 -14.62 20.44
N GLU A 167 5.55 -13.92 20.06
CA GLU A 167 6.59 -13.40 20.95
C GLU A 167 6.44 -11.90 21.21
N PHE A 168 5.37 -11.28 20.72
CA PHE A 168 5.12 -9.86 20.97
C PHE A 168 4.89 -9.61 22.46
N VAL A 169 5.68 -8.68 23.00
CA VAL A 169 5.54 -8.21 24.38
C VAL A 169 5.24 -6.71 24.33
N PHE A 170 4.03 -6.37 24.68
CA PHE A 170 3.58 -4.97 24.76
C PHE A 170 3.95 -4.38 26.11
N ASN A 171 4.78 -3.36 26.11
CA ASN A 171 5.26 -2.65 27.29
C ASN A 171 5.29 -1.12 27.05
N GLU A 172 5.81 -0.36 28.01
CA GLU A 172 5.83 1.09 27.93
C GLU A 172 6.59 1.66 26.73
N GLN A 173 7.60 0.94 26.21
CA GLN A 173 8.42 1.40 25.09
C GLN A 173 7.80 1.07 23.71
N VAL A 174 6.85 0.13 23.66
CA VAL A 174 6.19 -0.28 22.42
C VAL A 174 4.95 0.59 22.21
N PHE A 175 4.83 1.21 21.05
CA PHE A 175 3.66 2.03 20.72
C PHE A 175 2.67 1.35 19.78
N GLY A 176 3.10 0.31 19.08
CA GLY A 176 2.23 -0.41 18.15
C GLY A 176 2.91 -1.59 17.50
N ALA A 177 2.15 -2.30 16.69
CA ALA A 177 2.64 -3.45 15.94
C ALA A 177 1.92 -3.62 14.61
N ILE A 178 2.53 -4.39 13.70
CA ILE A 178 1.90 -4.80 12.44
C ILE A 178 1.96 -6.34 12.29
N ILE A 179 0.86 -6.89 11.82
CA ILE A 179 0.70 -8.29 11.45
C ILE A 179 0.16 -8.40 10.02
N GLN A 180 0.37 -9.55 9.37
CA GLN A 180 -0.11 -9.85 8.01
C GLN A 180 -1.28 -10.83 8.07
N TYR A 181 -2.33 -10.62 7.26
CA TYR A 181 -3.54 -11.44 7.25
C TYR A 181 -4.12 -11.61 5.83
N PRO A 182 -4.11 -12.85 5.27
CA PRO A 182 -3.31 -14.01 5.68
C PRO A 182 -1.82 -13.72 5.72
N GLU A 183 -1.05 -14.50 6.51
CA GLU A 183 0.39 -14.31 6.61
C GLU A 183 1.12 -14.79 5.33
N LYS A 184 2.41 -14.45 5.18
CA LYS A 184 3.19 -14.71 3.94
C LYS A 184 3.22 -16.17 3.45
N HIS A 185 2.93 -17.13 4.32
CA HIS A 185 2.84 -18.55 3.96
C HIS A 185 1.38 -19.03 3.78
N GLY A 186 0.42 -18.11 3.86
CA GLY A 186 -1.01 -18.37 3.66
C GLY A 186 -1.75 -18.89 4.90
N PHE A 187 -1.13 -18.89 6.07
CA PHE A 187 -1.85 -19.25 7.30
C PHE A 187 -2.79 -18.13 7.73
N VAL A 188 -3.94 -18.55 8.20
CA VAL A 188 -4.99 -17.67 8.73
C VAL A 188 -5.11 -17.92 10.23
N GLN A 189 -5.03 -16.87 11.03
CA GLN A 189 -5.11 -16.95 12.49
C GLN A 189 -6.11 -15.93 13.02
N ASP A 190 -6.65 -16.20 14.21
CA ASP A 190 -7.44 -15.24 14.98
C ASP A 190 -6.49 -14.41 15.86
N TYR A 191 -6.42 -13.13 15.56
CA TYR A 191 -5.55 -12.20 16.29
C TYR A 191 -6.25 -11.44 17.41
N SER A 192 -7.52 -11.74 17.71
CA SER A 192 -8.33 -11.00 18.71
C SER A 192 -7.63 -10.87 20.06
N ARG A 193 -7.03 -11.97 20.56
CA ARG A 193 -6.32 -11.96 21.85
C ARG A 193 -5.05 -11.10 21.84
N LEU A 194 -4.31 -11.14 20.74
CA LEU A 194 -3.11 -10.31 20.56
C LEU A 194 -3.48 -8.83 20.58
N ILE A 195 -4.56 -8.47 19.90
CA ILE A 195 -5.06 -7.10 19.83
C ILE A 195 -5.57 -6.63 21.18
N GLU A 196 -6.33 -7.46 21.90
CA GLU A 196 -6.76 -7.17 23.27
C GLU A 196 -5.57 -6.90 24.21
N ASP A 197 -4.51 -7.68 24.10
CA ASP A 197 -3.29 -7.51 24.90
C ASP A 197 -2.53 -6.24 24.54
N ALA A 198 -2.47 -5.89 23.26
CA ALA A 198 -1.91 -4.62 22.82
C ALA A 198 -2.69 -3.43 23.38
N HIS A 199 -4.01 -3.48 23.30
CA HIS A 199 -4.88 -2.40 23.79
C HIS A 199 -4.79 -2.18 25.31
N LYS A 200 -4.64 -3.25 26.11
CA LYS A 200 -4.38 -3.13 27.56
C LYS A 200 -3.09 -2.35 27.88
N ASN A 201 -2.16 -2.33 26.93
CA ASN A 201 -0.88 -1.65 27.02
C ASN A 201 -0.82 -0.36 26.18
N ASP A 202 -1.95 0.18 25.77
CA ASP A 202 -2.06 1.40 24.95
C ASP A 202 -1.24 1.34 23.63
N CYS A 203 -1.13 0.16 23.03
CA CYS A 203 -0.48 -0.07 21.74
C CYS A 203 -1.52 -0.21 20.63
N LEU A 204 -1.23 0.37 19.45
CA LEU A 204 -2.09 0.28 18.27
C LEU A 204 -1.67 -0.89 17.39
N ILE A 205 -2.64 -1.59 16.82
CA ILE A 205 -2.39 -2.74 15.93
C ILE A 205 -2.81 -2.43 14.50
N THR A 206 -1.85 -2.56 13.60
CA THR A 206 -2.06 -2.51 12.15
C THR A 206 -2.20 -3.93 11.60
N VAL A 207 -3.17 -4.15 10.73
CA VAL A 207 -3.36 -5.42 10.02
C VAL A 207 -3.19 -5.20 8.52
N ALA A 208 -2.09 -5.71 7.96
CA ALA A 208 -1.89 -5.74 6.51
C ALA A 208 -2.71 -6.90 5.93
N ALA A 209 -3.88 -6.59 5.39
CA ALA A 209 -4.84 -7.58 4.92
C ALA A 209 -4.90 -7.68 3.39
N ASP A 210 -5.04 -8.90 2.87
CA ASP A 210 -5.45 -9.12 1.49
C ASP A 210 -6.96 -8.93 1.36
N LEU A 211 -7.39 -7.87 0.67
CA LEU A 211 -8.80 -7.52 0.51
C LEU A 211 -9.64 -8.64 -0.11
N LEU A 212 -9.10 -9.40 -1.07
CA LEU A 212 -9.84 -10.49 -1.70
C LEU A 212 -10.12 -11.61 -0.68
N SER A 213 -9.22 -11.86 0.24
CA SER A 213 -9.42 -12.85 1.30
C SER A 213 -10.58 -12.50 2.23
N LEU A 214 -10.86 -11.20 2.43
CA LEU A 214 -11.94 -10.72 3.29
C LEU A 214 -13.35 -11.02 2.75
N ALA A 215 -13.46 -11.44 1.50
CA ALA A 215 -14.73 -11.97 0.97
C ALA A 215 -15.16 -13.29 1.65
N VAL A 216 -14.26 -13.99 2.32
CA VAL A 216 -14.50 -15.29 2.99
C VAL A 216 -13.93 -15.36 4.40
N LEU A 217 -13.13 -14.40 4.81
CA LEU A 217 -12.51 -14.35 6.14
C LEU A 217 -13.11 -13.22 6.98
N LYS A 218 -12.98 -13.34 8.29
CA LYS A 218 -13.37 -12.30 9.23
C LYS A 218 -12.57 -11.02 9.00
N PRO A 219 -13.20 -9.86 8.83
CA PRO A 219 -12.50 -8.62 8.57
C PRO A 219 -11.72 -8.08 9.78
N PRO A 220 -10.62 -7.35 9.56
CA PRO A 220 -9.74 -6.85 10.63
C PRO A 220 -10.43 -5.98 11.68
N GLY A 221 -11.38 -5.15 11.29
CA GLY A 221 -12.15 -4.31 12.22
C GLY A 221 -12.92 -5.13 13.26
N GLU A 222 -13.39 -6.33 12.90
CA GLU A 222 -14.05 -7.24 13.84
C GLU A 222 -13.11 -7.95 14.82
N PHE A 223 -11.80 -7.93 14.56
CA PHE A 223 -10.79 -8.34 15.57
C PHE A 223 -10.46 -7.20 16.53
N GLY A 224 -10.86 -5.98 16.23
CA GLY A 224 -10.47 -4.77 16.93
C GLY A 224 -9.18 -4.12 16.40
N ALA A 225 -8.79 -4.38 15.14
CA ALA A 225 -7.67 -3.67 14.51
C ALA A 225 -7.90 -2.15 14.53
N ASP A 226 -6.82 -1.38 14.72
CA ASP A 226 -6.88 0.09 14.76
C ASP A 226 -6.64 0.68 13.36
N ILE A 227 -5.82 0.00 12.54
CA ILE A 227 -5.42 0.45 11.20
C ILE A 227 -5.33 -0.76 10.26
#